data_b5c9a75e96330d233c0c174f812f0753
#
_entry.id   b5c9a75e96330d233c0c174f812f0753
#
_cell.length_a   1.000
_cell.length_b   1.000
_cell.length_c   1.000
_cell.angle_alpha   90.00
_cell.angle_beta   90.00
_cell.angle_gamma   90.00
#
_symmetry.space_group_name_H-M   'P 1'
#
loop_
_entity.id
_entity.type
_entity.pdbx_description
1 polymer ?
#
loop_
_entity_poly.entity_id
_entity_poly.type
_entity_poly.pdbx_seq_one_letter_code
_entity_poly.pdbx_strand_id
1 'polypeptide(L)'
;MEAENDEYHKKERAIAVTILVFASLAIASLFVAFSYYCYIRNKVAKRLKNRTYTESACEDKGNSFSNLKVIAEKGLQVFTFKQLHSATGGFGKSNVIGNGAFGSVYRGVLQDGRKVAIKLMDQAGKQGEEEFKVEVELLCRLRSPYLLSLIGYCSESSHKLLVYEFMANGGLQEHLYPIKGCNNFCPKLDWKTRLRIALEAAKGLEYLHEHVNPPVIHRDLKSSNILLDKNFHAKVSDFGLAKLGSDKAGGHVSTRVLGTQGYVAPEYALTGHLTTKSDVYSYGVVLLELLTGRVPVDMKRSPGEGVLVSWALPRLTDREKVVEIMDPALEGQYSMKEVIQVAAIAAMCVQPEADYRPLMADVVQSLVPLVKQLQPTVKPGSSSSFHTTQSPSPHATQSPKA
;
A
#
# COMPACT_ATOMS: atom_id res chain seq x y z
N MET A 1 -35.50 -43.85 55.31
CA MET A 1 -34.07 -43.99 55.02
C MET A 1 -33.79 -44.77 53.72
N GLU A 2 -34.32 -46.05 53.57
CA GLU A 2 -34.08 -46.83 52.35
C GLU A 2 -34.72 -46.17 51.07
N ALA A 3 -35.93 -45.65 51.17
CA ALA A 3 -36.64 -45.06 50.07
C ALA A 3 -35.99 -43.71 49.57
N GLU A 4 -35.41 -42.92 50.50
CA GLU A 4 -34.68 -41.70 50.16
C GLU A 4 -33.34 -41.98 49.47
N ASN A 5 -32.66 -43.04 49.82
CA ASN A 5 -31.41 -43.47 49.23
C ASN A 5 -31.62 -44.00 47.81
N ASP A 6 -32.73 -44.63 47.50
CA ASP A 6 -33.09 -45.14 46.20
C ASP A 6 -33.48 -44.00 45.25
N GLU A 7 -34.10 -42.90 45.69
CA GLU A 7 -34.42 -41.74 44.94
C GLU A 7 -33.18 -40.91 44.62
N TYR A 8 -32.22 -40.81 45.54
CA TYR A 8 -30.92 -40.17 45.34
C TYR A 8 -30.11 -40.89 44.27
N HIS A 9 -29.98 -42.21 44.31
CA HIS A 9 -29.26 -42.96 43.27
C HIS A 9 -29.95 -42.98 41.94
N LYS A 10 -31.28 -42.84 41.85
CA LYS A 10 -31.97 -42.60 40.56
C LYS A 10 -31.67 -41.25 39.97
N LYS A 11 -31.59 -40.18 40.78
CA LYS A 11 -31.20 -38.85 40.34
C LYS A 11 -29.76 -38.79 39.84
N GLU A 12 -28.81 -39.41 40.57
CA GLU A 12 -27.42 -39.51 40.14
C GLU A 12 -27.26 -40.24 38.79
N ARG A 13 -27.95 -41.37 38.62
CA ARG A 13 -27.95 -42.12 37.34
C ARG A 13 -28.55 -41.28 36.19
N ALA A 14 -29.62 -40.54 36.43
CA ALA A 14 -30.23 -39.67 35.45
C ALA A 14 -29.28 -38.53 35.03
N ILE A 15 -28.59 -37.91 35.98
CA ILE A 15 -27.57 -36.86 35.69
C ILE A 15 -26.40 -37.44 34.90
N ALA A 16 -25.90 -38.62 35.30
CA ALA A 16 -24.79 -39.29 34.60
C ALA A 16 -25.16 -39.64 33.14
N VAL A 17 -26.37 -40.16 32.91
CA VAL A 17 -26.87 -40.45 31.56
C VAL A 17 -27.01 -39.17 30.75
N THR A 18 -27.50 -38.07 31.33
CA THR A 18 -27.65 -36.80 30.65
C THR A 18 -26.28 -36.23 30.21
N ILE A 19 -25.29 -36.28 31.08
CA ILE A 19 -23.90 -35.86 30.77
C ILE A 19 -23.31 -36.72 29.64
N LEU A 20 -23.52 -38.03 29.66
CA LEU A 20 -23.04 -38.95 28.61
C LEU A 20 -23.70 -38.64 27.25
N VAL A 21 -25.00 -38.33 27.24
CA VAL A 21 -25.72 -37.94 26.02
C VAL A 21 -25.16 -36.62 25.45
N PHE A 22 -24.97 -35.59 26.27
CA PHE A 22 -24.38 -34.33 25.80
C PHE A 22 -22.93 -34.51 25.35
N ALA A 23 -22.12 -35.31 26.03
CA ALA A 23 -20.75 -35.61 25.62
C ALA A 23 -20.72 -36.35 24.27
N SER A 24 -21.61 -37.31 24.04
CA SER A 24 -21.69 -38.02 22.76
C SER A 24 -22.17 -37.13 21.62
N LEU A 25 -23.10 -36.21 21.84
CA LEU A 25 -23.53 -35.20 20.85
C LEU A 25 -22.42 -34.20 20.51
N ALA A 26 -21.65 -33.78 21.50
CA ALA A 26 -20.50 -32.89 21.28
C ALA A 26 -19.42 -33.59 20.45
N ILE A 27 -19.10 -34.84 20.74
CA ILE A 27 -18.15 -35.63 19.95
C ILE A 27 -18.66 -35.84 18.52
N ALA A 28 -19.93 -36.16 18.32
CA ALA A 28 -20.53 -36.31 17.00
C ALA A 28 -20.46 -35.02 16.20
N SER A 29 -20.73 -33.86 16.81
CA SER A 29 -20.63 -32.56 16.15
C SER A 29 -19.18 -32.22 15.71
N LEU A 30 -18.20 -32.58 16.55
CA LEU A 30 -16.77 -32.43 16.20
C LEU A 30 -16.37 -33.33 15.01
N PHE A 31 -16.88 -34.56 14.94
CA PHE A 31 -16.63 -35.45 13.80
C PHE A 31 -17.25 -34.92 12.51
N VAL A 32 -18.45 -34.36 12.56
CA VAL A 32 -19.10 -33.74 11.39
C VAL A 32 -18.29 -32.53 10.95
N ALA A 33 -17.88 -31.65 11.85
CA ALA A 33 -17.06 -30.49 11.53
C ALA A 33 -15.70 -30.88 10.95
N PHE A 34 -15.04 -31.89 11.51
CA PHE A 34 -13.77 -32.42 10.99
C PHE A 34 -13.93 -33.08 9.61
N SER A 35 -14.98 -33.86 9.40
CA SER A 35 -15.28 -34.46 8.11
C SER A 35 -15.57 -33.40 7.03
N TYR A 36 -16.32 -32.35 7.39
CA TYR A 36 -16.57 -31.22 6.52
C TYR A 36 -15.29 -30.46 6.19
N TYR A 37 -14.42 -30.22 7.18
CA TYR A 37 -13.09 -29.62 6.97
C TYR A 37 -12.24 -30.47 6.02
N CYS A 38 -12.17 -31.79 6.21
CA CYS A 38 -11.45 -32.69 5.32
C CYS A 38 -12.04 -32.72 3.90
N TYR A 39 -13.37 -32.67 3.77
CA TYR A 39 -14.05 -32.58 2.47
C TYR A 39 -13.68 -31.29 1.75
N ILE A 40 -13.73 -30.13 2.40
CA ILE A 40 -13.32 -28.84 1.82
C ILE A 40 -11.86 -28.88 1.42
N ARG A 41 -10.97 -29.36 2.29
CA ARG A 41 -9.54 -29.47 2.00
C ARG A 41 -9.26 -30.35 0.77
N ASN A 42 -9.93 -31.49 0.68
CA ASN A 42 -9.80 -32.39 -0.47
C ASN A 42 -10.41 -31.80 -1.76
N LYS A 43 -11.50 -31.05 -1.65
CA LYS A 43 -12.12 -30.35 -2.78
C LYS A 43 -11.23 -29.22 -3.30
N VAL A 44 -10.57 -28.49 -2.40
CA VAL A 44 -9.58 -27.45 -2.73
C VAL A 44 -8.34 -28.10 -3.36
N ALA A 45 -7.82 -29.18 -2.81
CA ALA A 45 -6.67 -29.89 -3.34
C ALA A 45 -6.95 -30.49 -4.74
N LYS A 46 -8.15 -31.04 -4.97
CA LYS A 46 -8.58 -31.49 -6.31
C LYS A 46 -8.73 -30.35 -7.31
N ARG A 47 -9.25 -29.20 -6.88
CA ARG A 47 -9.32 -27.99 -7.74
C ARG A 47 -7.94 -27.45 -8.11
N LEU A 48 -7.00 -27.46 -7.17
CA LEU A 48 -5.60 -27.09 -7.43
C LEU A 48 -4.94 -28.07 -8.42
N LYS A 49 -5.17 -29.37 -8.26
CA LYS A 49 -4.61 -30.40 -9.17
C LYS A 49 -5.20 -30.32 -10.59
N ASN A 50 -6.50 -30.05 -10.73
CA ASN A 50 -7.13 -29.86 -12.05
C ASN A 50 -6.74 -28.53 -12.71
N ARG A 51 -6.39 -27.49 -11.94
CA ARG A 51 -5.89 -26.22 -12.47
C ARG A 51 -4.50 -26.33 -13.07
N THR A 52 -3.62 -27.14 -12.47
CA THR A 52 -2.28 -27.40 -13.02
C THR A 52 -2.33 -28.07 -14.40
N TYR A 53 -3.40 -28.84 -14.68
CA TYR A 53 -3.58 -29.46 -16.00
C TYR A 53 -4.22 -28.53 -17.05
N THR A 54 -4.97 -27.50 -16.65
CA THR A 54 -5.61 -26.57 -17.58
C THR A 54 -4.70 -25.38 -17.91
N GLU A 55 -3.81 -24.96 -17.02
CA GLU A 55 -2.79 -23.94 -17.30
C GLU A 55 -1.66 -24.45 -18.20
N SER A 56 -1.43 -25.79 -18.26
CA SER A 56 -0.46 -26.42 -19.16
C SER A 56 -0.91 -26.48 -20.64
N ALA A 57 -2.16 -26.16 -20.94
CA ALA A 57 -2.72 -26.28 -22.31
C ALA A 57 -2.82 -24.95 -23.07
N CYS A 58 -2.44 -23.83 -22.48
CA CYS A 58 -2.39 -22.51 -23.13
C CYS A 58 -1.00 -21.86 -23.05
N GLU A 59 0.07 -22.66 -23.14
CA GLU A 59 1.41 -22.14 -23.43
C GLU A 59 1.57 -22.02 -24.95
N ASP A 60 1.25 -20.83 -25.45
CA ASP A 60 1.70 -20.39 -26.78
C ASP A 60 3.20 -20.05 -26.67
N LYS A 61 4.00 -21.07 -26.94
CA LYS A 61 5.46 -20.99 -26.98
C LYS A 61 5.89 -20.26 -28.26
N GLY A 62 6.13 -18.95 -28.17
CA GLY A 62 6.81 -18.31 -29.31
C GLY A 62 6.90 -16.80 -29.34
N ASN A 63 6.18 -16.05 -28.52
CA ASN A 63 6.05 -14.62 -28.75
C ASN A 63 6.57 -13.70 -27.62
N SER A 64 7.29 -14.22 -26.63
CA SER A 64 7.68 -13.45 -25.43
C SER A 64 8.82 -12.43 -25.68
N PHE A 65 9.70 -12.69 -26.64
CA PHE A 65 10.83 -11.77 -26.93
C PHE A 65 10.52 -10.69 -27.95
N SER A 66 9.53 -10.88 -28.82
CA SER A 66 9.08 -9.86 -29.79
C SER A 66 8.37 -8.69 -29.10
N ASN A 67 7.64 -8.94 -28.00
CA ASN A 67 6.93 -7.92 -27.23
C ASN A 67 7.88 -6.94 -26.49
N LEU A 68 9.03 -7.40 -25.99
CA LEU A 68 10.03 -6.54 -25.33
C LEU A 68 10.69 -5.55 -26.33
N LYS A 69 10.83 -5.92 -27.60
CA LYS A 69 11.33 -4.99 -28.63
C LYS A 69 10.32 -3.88 -28.94
N VAL A 70 9.03 -4.20 -28.99
CA VAL A 70 7.93 -3.22 -29.16
C VAL A 70 7.80 -2.28 -27.94
N ILE A 71 8.20 -2.74 -26.77
CA ILE A 71 8.19 -1.92 -25.53
C ILE A 71 9.32 -0.88 -25.53
N ALA A 72 10.49 -1.21 -26.10
CA ALA A 72 11.58 -0.24 -26.27
C ALA A 72 11.19 0.98 -27.14
N GLU A 73 10.25 0.81 -28.09
CA GLU A 73 9.70 1.91 -28.90
C GLU A 73 8.80 2.87 -28.09
N LYS A 74 8.41 2.53 -26.86
CA LYS A 74 7.56 3.36 -25.99
C LYS A 74 8.31 4.29 -25.03
N GLY A 75 9.60 4.54 -25.25
CA GLY A 75 10.38 5.55 -24.53
C GLY A 75 11.08 5.05 -23.27
N LEU A 76 11.16 3.76 -23.01
CA LEU A 76 12.02 3.17 -21.98
C LEU A 76 13.44 2.98 -22.51
N GLN A 77 14.44 3.34 -21.71
CA GLN A 77 15.85 3.14 -22.06
C GLN A 77 16.26 1.68 -21.80
N VAL A 78 16.91 1.05 -22.79
CA VAL A 78 17.51 -0.29 -22.61
C VAL A 78 18.98 -0.10 -22.21
N PHE A 79 19.35 -0.70 -21.09
CA PHE A 79 20.71 -0.65 -20.56
C PHE A 79 21.41 -1.99 -20.72
N THR A 80 22.73 -1.97 -20.86
CA THR A 80 23.55 -3.17 -20.73
C THR A 80 23.89 -3.43 -19.25
N PHE A 81 24.16 -4.68 -18.91
CA PHE A 81 24.62 -5.03 -17.56
C PHE A 81 25.91 -4.26 -17.17
N LYS A 82 26.84 -4.11 -18.11
CA LYS A 82 28.09 -3.36 -17.91
C LYS A 82 27.85 -1.89 -17.51
N GLN A 83 26.87 -1.22 -18.16
CA GLN A 83 26.50 0.16 -17.80
C GLN A 83 25.97 0.26 -16.37
N LEU A 84 25.07 -0.66 -15.97
CA LEU A 84 24.45 -0.66 -14.64
C LEU A 84 25.44 -1.12 -13.56
N HIS A 85 26.33 -2.06 -13.88
CA HIS A 85 27.43 -2.46 -13.00
C HIS A 85 28.35 -1.27 -12.71
N SER A 86 28.76 -0.53 -13.73
CA SER A 86 29.56 0.69 -13.55
C SER A 86 28.80 1.76 -12.76
N ALA A 87 27.53 2.01 -13.08
CA ALA A 87 26.69 3.02 -12.40
C ALA A 87 26.53 2.76 -10.89
N THR A 88 26.59 1.49 -10.45
CA THR A 88 26.44 1.08 -9.04
C THR A 88 27.79 0.85 -8.32
N GLY A 89 28.92 1.11 -8.99
CA GLY A 89 30.24 0.79 -8.46
C GLY A 89 30.41 -0.71 -8.22
N GLY A 90 29.99 -1.55 -9.18
CA GLY A 90 30.10 -3.01 -9.11
C GLY A 90 29.09 -3.66 -8.19
N PHE A 91 27.92 -3.09 -8.00
CA PHE A 91 26.92 -3.51 -7.01
C PHE A 91 27.49 -3.58 -5.60
N GLY A 92 28.32 -2.58 -5.27
CA GLY A 92 29.00 -2.49 -3.98
C GLY A 92 28.02 -2.39 -2.80
N LYS A 93 28.35 -3.04 -1.69
CA LYS A 93 27.49 -3.06 -0.47
C LYS A 93 27.14 -1.67 0.06
N SER A 94 28.03 -0.68 -0.12
CA SER A 94 27.80 0.72 0.28
C SER A 94 26.72 1.43 -0.54
N ASN A 95 26.34 0.88 -1.69
CA ASN A 95 25.31 1.40 -2.57
C ASN A 95 23.97 0.67 -2.44
N VAL A 96 23.86 -0.34 -1.59
CA VAL A 96 22.59 -1.00 -1.28
C VAL A 96 21.69 -0.02 -0.54
N ILE A 97 20.49 0.21 -1.07
CA ILE A 97 19.45 1.08 -0.48
C ILE A 97 18.20 0.31 -0.08
N GLY A 98 18.09 -0.96 -0.45
CA GLY A 98 16.97 -1.83 -0.09
C GLY A 98 17.26 -3.28 -0.44
N ASN A 99 16.69 -4.19 0.37
CA ASN A 99 16.67 -5.63 0.10
C ASN A 99 15.23 -6.10 0.19
N GLY A 100 14.71 -6.63 -0.90
CA GLY A 100 13.36 -7.19 -0.98
C GLY A 100 13.38 -8.70 -1.17
N ALA A 101 12.22 -9.33 -1.12
CA ALA A 101 12.04 -10.76 -1.38
C ALA A 101 12.47 -11.17 -2.81
N PHE A 102 12.56 -10.21 -3.72
CA PHE A 102 12.76 -10.43 -5.17
C PHE A 102 14.05 -9.80 -5.71
N GLY A 103 14.92 -9.35 -4.83
CA GLY A 103 16.23 -8.81 -5.20
C GLY A 103 16.66 -7.63 -4.36
N SER A 104 17.85 -7.12 -4.69
CA SER A 104 18.49 -5.99 -4.00
C SER A 104 18.38 -4.73 -4.83
N VAL A 105 18.14 -3.59 -4.18
CA VAL A 105 18.08 -2.27 -4.81
C VAL A 105 19.32 -1.47 -4.49
N TYR A 106 19.94 -0.92 -5.50
CA TYR A 106 21.20 -0.17 -5.41
C TYR A 106 20.99 1.29 -5.85
N ARG A 107 21.62 2.19 -5.16
CA ARG A 107 21.81 3.56 -5.65
C ARG A 107 22.83 3.53 -6.79
N GLY A 108 22.52 4.17 -7.89
CA GLY A 108 23.41 4.33 -9.03
C GLY A 108 23.50 5.76 -9.52
N VAL A 109 24.54 6.08 -10.29
CA VAL A 109 24.68 7.33 -11.03
C VAL A 109 24.97 6.95 -12.47
N LEU A 110 24.07 7.33 -13.37
CA LEU A 110 24.22 7.09 -14.81
C LEU A 110 25.32 7.99 -15.40
N GLN A 111 25.76 7.69 -16.62
CA GLN A 111 26.79 8.48 -17.32
C GLN A 111 26.43 9.94 -17.55
N ASP A 112 25.12 10.22 -17.64
CA ASP A 112 24.57 11.58 -17.78
C ASP A 112 24.44 12.34 -16.43
N GLY A 113 24.92 11.74 -15.34
CA GLY A 113 24.88 12.31 -13.98
C GLY A 113 23.56 12.12 -13.23
N ARG A 114 22.53 11.51 -13.83
CA ARG A 114 21.27 11.21 -13.14
C ARG A 114 21.45 10.18 -12.05
N LYS A 115 20.95 10.49 -10.83
CA LYS A 115 20.83 9.53 -9.75
C LYS A 115 19.62 8.62 -10.00
N VAL A 116 19.82 7.31 -9.87
CA VAL A 116 18.79 6.28 -10.12
C VAL A 116 18.79 5.23 -9.01
N ALA A 117 17.67 4.51 -8.88
CA ALA A 117 17.58 3.27 -8.11
C ALA A 117 17.57 2.10 -9.09
N ILE A 118 18.44 1.10 -8.85
CA ILE A 118 18.61 -0.05 -9.74
C ILE A 118 18.28 -1.31 -8.96
N LYS A 119 17.14 -1.96 -9.30
CA LYS A 119 16.69 -3.23 -8.71
C LYS A 119 17.32 -4.36 -9.52
N LEU A 120 18.22 -5.11 -8.90
CA LEU A 120 18.78 -6.35 -9.43
C LEU A 120 17.87 -7.50 -8.99
N MET A 121 17.17 -8.10 -9.95
CA MET A 121 16.24 -9.20 -9.68
C MET A 121 16.99 -10.47 -9.31
N ASP A 122 16.44 -11.20 -8.33
CA ASP A 122 17.01 -12.47 -7.91
C ASP A 122 16.77 -13.54 -8.99
N GLN A 123 17.82 -14.24 -9.41
CA GLN A 123 17.76 -15.21 -10.51
C GLN A 123 17.26 -16.59 -10.06
N ALA A 124 17.06 -16.79 -8.77
CA ALA A 124 16.75 -18.10 -8.18
C ALA A 124 15.29 -18.55 -8.37
N GLY A 125 14.64 -18.26 -9.53
CA GLY A 125 13.32 -18.81 -9.78
C GLY A 125 12.51 -18.12 -10.87
N LYS A 126 11.47 -18.82 -11.34
CA LYS A 126 10.50 -18.31 -12.34
C LYS A 126 9.76 -17.04 -11.87
N GLN A 127 9.65 -16.85 -10.56
CA GLN A 127 8.88 -15.73 -9.97
C GLN A 127 9.53 -14.37 -10.23
N GLY A 128 10.84 -14.25 -10.08
CA GLY A 128 11.55 -12.98 -10.34
C GLY A 128 11.48 -12.58 -11.83
N GLU A 129 11.45 -13.54 -12.75
CA GLU A 129 11.27 -13.26 -14.18
C GLU A 129 9.84 -12.79 -14.49
N GLU A 130 8.83 -13.40 -13.86
CA GLU A 130 7.42 -12.98 -14.02
C GLU A 130 7.23 -11.55 -13.48
N GLU A 131 7.76 -11.23 -12.31
CA GLU A 131 7.69 -9.89 -11.72
C GLU A 131 8.39 -8.84 -12.57
N PHE A 132 9.59 -9.16 -13.09
CA PHE A 132 10.29 -8.28 -14.03
C PHE A 132 9.43 -7.95 -15.26
N LYS A 133 8.80 -8.97 -15.87
CA LYS A 133 7.92 -8.78 -17.04
C LYS A 133 6.72 -7.91 -16.71
N VAL A 134 6.05 -8.19 -15.58
CA VAL A 134 4.89 -7.42 -15.11
C VAL A 134 5.25 -5.95 -14.88
N GLU A 135 6.36 -5.66 -14.18
CA GLU A 135 6.79 -4.29 -13.92
C GLU A 135 7.13 -3.54 -15.22
N VAL A 136 7.88 -4.16 -16.12
CA VAL A 136 8.21 -3.54 -17.41
C VAL A 136 6.95 -3.28 -18.24
N GLU A 137 6.06 -4.26 -18.35
CA GLU A 137 4.84 -4.17 -19.15
C GLU A 137 3.86 -3.10 -18.63
N LEU A 138 3.67 -3.03 -17.32
CA LEU A 138 2.78 -2.06 -16.70
C LEU A 138 3.40 -0.65 -16.71
N LEU A 139 4.61 -0.49 -16.18
CA LEU A 139 5.21 0.83 -16.01
C LEU A 139 5.61 1.50 -17.33
N CYS A 140 5.74 0.76 -18.44
CA CYS A 140 5.90 1.37 -19.76
C CYS A 140 4.64 2.10 -20.24
N ARG A 141 3.46 1.74 -19.72
CA ARG A 141 2.14 2.30 -20.11
C ARG A 141 1.62 3.31 -19.10
N LEU A 142 1.89 3.08 -17.80
CA LEU A 142 1.39 3.91 -16.71
C LEU A 142 2.17 5.24 -16.64
N ARG A 143 1.45 6.36 -16.59
CA ARG A 143 2.02 7.71 -16.48
C ARG A 143 1.23 8.50 -15.44
N SER A 144 1.77 8.61 -14.24
CA SER A 144 1.19 9.42 -13.17
C SER A 144 2.31 10.00 -12.30
N PRO A 145 2.21 11.25 -11.83
CA PRO A 145 3.17 11.84 -10.90
C PRO A 145 3.20 11.16 -9.53
N TYR A 146 2.17 10.35 -9.23
CA TYR A 146 2.01 9.63 -7.97
C TYR A 146 2.47 8.16 -8.03
N LEU A 147 3.02 7.73 -9.18
CA LEU A 147 3.62 6.40 -9.36
C LEU A 147 5.11 6.53 -9.60
N LEU A 148 5.89 5.57 -9.10
CA LEU A 148 7.32 5.51 -9.33
C LEU A 148 7.61 5.29 -10.81
N SER A 149 8.44 6.14 -11.40
CA SER A 149 8.73 6.09 -12.84
C SER A 149 9.84 5.08 -13.13
N LEU A 150 9.56 4.17 -14.04
CA LEU A 150 10.56 3.31 -14.65
C LEU A 150 11.28 4.09 -15.77
N ILE A 151 12.59 4.24 -15.63
CA ILE A 151 13.47 4.93 -16.61
C ILE A 151 13.88 3.95 -17.71
N GLY A 152 14.15 2.70 -17.32
CA GLY A 152 14.58 1.68 -18.27
C GLY A 152 14.86 0.35 -17.60
N TYR A 153 15.41 -0.58 -18.36
CA TYR A 153 15.69 -1.92 -17.91
C TYR A 153 16.90 -2.55 -18.59
N CYS A 154 17.43 -3.60 -17.99
CA CYS A 154 18.38 -4.53 -18.61
C CYS A 154 17.79 -5.93 -18.62
N SER A 155 17.80 -6.60 -19.78
CA SER A 155 17.29 -7.97 -19.96
C SER A 155 18.31 -8.80 -20.72
N GLU A 156 19.47 -9.02 -20.11
CA GLU A 156 20.46 -9.97 -20.62
C GLU A 156 20.16 -11.39 -20.12
N SER A 157 20.74 -12.40 -20.76
CA SER A 157 20.42 -13.84 -20.53
C SER A 157 20.48 -14.22 -19.04
N SER A 158 21.45 -13.69 -18.31
CA SER A 158 21.72 -14.02 -16.91
C SER A 158 21.35 -12.91 -15.92
N HIS A 159 20.86 -11.75 -16.40
CA HIS A 159 20.63 -10.60 -15.53
C HIS A 159 19.37 -9.86 -15.92
N LYS A 160 18.49 -9.62 -14.94
CA LYS A 160 17.28 -8.80 -15.07
C LYS A 160 17.38 -7.64 -14.09
N LEU A 161 17.41 -6.40 -14.60
CA LEU A 161 17.52 -5.19 -13.79
C LEU A 161 16.48 -4.18 -14.22
N LEU A 162 15.93 -3.48 -13.24
CA LEU A 162 14.99 -2.38 -13.44
C LEU A 162 15.63 -1.09 -12.94
N VAL A 163 15.49 -0.01 -13.71
CA VAL A 163 16.09 1.29 -13.41
C VAL A 163 14.98 2.31 -13.18
N TYR A 164 14.88 2.82 -11.96
CA TYR A 164 13.85 3.76 -11.53
C TYR A 164 14.42 5.15 -11.21
N GLU A 165 13.56 6.16 -11.19
CA GLU A 165 13.89 7.42 -10.56
C GLU A 165 14.34 7.22 -9.10
N PHE A 166 15.25 8.09 -8.62
CA PHE A 166 15.78 7.96 -7.27
C PHE A 166 14.91 8.73 -6.26
N MET A 167 14.40 8.03 -5.26
CA MET A 167 13.61 8.58 -4.16
C MET A 167 14.51 8.80 -2.94
N ALA A 168 14.82 10.06 -2.67
CA ALA A 168 15.91 10.42 -1.74
C ALA A 168 15.60 10.11 -0.27
N ASN A 169 14.33 10.07 0.12
CA ASN A 169 13.88 9.81 1.48
C ASN A 169 13.39 8.37 1.70
N GLY A 170 13.64 7.43 0.76
CA GLY A 170 13.32 6.02 0.94
C GLY A 170 11.83 5.74 1.11
N GLY A 171 11.49 4.70 1.87
CA GLY A 171 10.13 4.26 2.11
C GLY A 171 9.47 4.98 3.30
N LEU A 172 8.16 5.18 3.23
CA LEU A 172 7.36 5.75 4.32
C LEU A 172 7.54 4.98 5.64
N GLN A 173 7.66 3.66 5.56
CA GLN A 173 7.87 2.79 6.72
C GLN A 173 9.06 3.21 7.57
N GLU A 174 10.17 3.64 6.96
CA GLU A 174 11.42 4.02 7.65
C GLU A 174 11.21 5.26 8.53
N HIS A 175 10.31 6.15 8.14
CA HIS A 175 9.98 7.37 8.86
C HIS A 175 8.95 7.15 9.99
N LEU A 176 8.07 6.14 9.84
CA LEU A 176 7.08 5.80 10.86
C LEU A 176 7.69 4.93 11.97
N TYR A 177 8.63 4.06 11.62
CA TYR A 177 9.26 3.09 12.54
C TYR A 177 10.78 3.15 12.49
N PRO A 178 11.40 4.27 12.88
CA PRO A 178 12.86 4.41 12.83
C PRO A 178 13.53 3.34 13.70
N ILE A 179 14.49 2.62 13.11
CA ILE A 179 15.25 1.59 13.81
C ILE A 179 16.10 2.29 14.88
N LYS A 180 15.91 1.93 16.15
CA LYS A 180 16.69 2.44 17.27
C LYS A 180 18.19 2.11 17.06
N GLY A 181 19.02 3.14 17.04
CA GLY A 181 20.49 2.98 16.88
C GLY A 181 21.00 3.13 15.44
N CYS A 182 20.15 3.36 14.46
CA CYS A 182 20.58 3.76 13.14
C CYS A 182 20.92 5.26 13.16
N ASN A 183 22.19 5.62 12.88
CA ASN A 183 22.66 7.02 12.84
C ASN A 183 22.08 7.83 11.66
N ASN A 184 21.21 7.22 10.85
CA ASN A 184 20.50 7.92 9.80
C ASN A 184 19.41 8.78 10.46
N PHE A 185 19.62 10.08 10.44
CA PHE A 185 18.65 11.07 10.88
C PHE A 185 17.42 11.01 9.97
N CYS A 186 16.47 10.12 10.29
CA CYS A 186 15.17 10.10 9.63
C CYS A 186 14.33 11.22 10.25
N PRO A 187 14.04 12.32 9.53
CA PRO A 187 13.22 13.39 10.08
C PRO A 187 11.82 12.85 10.37
N LYS A 188 11.30 13.21 11.54
CA LYS A 188 9.92 12.91 11.92
C LYS A 188 8.95 13.56 10.91
N LEU A 189 7.96 12.81 10.47
CA LEU A 189 6.89 13.33 9.62
C LEU A 189 5.87 14.06 10.50
N ASP A 190 5.71 15.35 10.27
CA ASP A 190 4.64 16.15 10.88
C ASP A 190 3.27 15.76 10.30
N TRP A 191 2.21 16.20 10.95
CA TRP A 191 0.83 15.88 10.57
C TRP A 191 0.50 16.30 9.13
N LYS A 192 0.93 17.50 8.75
CA LYS A 192 0.72 18.05 7.41
C LYS A 192 1.37 17.17 6.32
N THR A 193 2.59 16.75 6.56
CA THR A 193 3.32 15.86 5.63
C THR A 193 2.64 14.50 5.55
N ARG A 194 2.16 13.93 6.68
CA ARG A 194 1.41 12.66 6.69
C ARG A 194 0.13 12.75 5.88
N LEU A 195 -0.64 13.84 6.00
CA LEU A 195 -1.85 14.06 5.21
C LEU A 195 -1.56 14.19 3.72
N ARG A 196 -0.48 14.89 3.37
CA ARG A 196 -0.05 15.00 1.96
C ARG A 196 0.35 13.64 1.39
N ILE A 197 1.14 12.87 2.12
CA ILE A 197 1.54 11.50 1.72
C ILE A 197 0.30 10.62 1.55
N ALA A 198 -0.66 10.67 2.48
CA ALA A 198 -1.92 9.95 2.36
C ALA A 198 -2.66 10.32 1.07
N LEU A 199 -2.84 11.61 0.78
CA LEU A 199 -3.51 12.08 -0.42
C LEU A 199 -2.78 11.67 -1.71
N GLU A 200 -1.45 11.77 -1.74
CA GLU A 200 -0.66 11.44 -2.94
C GLU A 200 -0.68 9.93 -3.22
N ALA A 201 -0.60 9.08 -2.19
CA ALA A 201 -0.76 7.64 -2.33
C ALA A 201 -2.18 7.26 -2.80
N ALA A 202 -3.23 7.92 -2.26
CA ALA A 202 -4.60 7.73 -2.72
C ALA A 202 -4.77 8.07 -4.20
N LYS A 203 -4.19 9.18 -4.66
CA LYS A 203 -4.21 9.57 -6.09
C LYS A 203 -3.46 8.58 -6.98
N GLY A 204 -2.41 7.94 -6.47
CA GLY A 204 -1.74 6.85 -7.18
C GLY A 204 -2.66 5.66 -7.41
N LEU A 205 -3.42 5.23 -6.39
CA LEU A 205 -4.40 4.16 -6.50
C LEU A 205 -5.64 4.55 -7.31
N GLU A 206 -6.15 5.76 -7.15
CA GLU A 206 -7.25 6.31 -7.98
C GLU A 206 -6.90 6.19 -9.47
N TYR A 207 -5.68 6.61 -9.85
CA TYR A 207 -5.21 6.49 -11.21
C TYR A 207 -5.21 5.03 -11.70
N LEU A 208 -4.72 4.09 -10.90
CA LEU A 208 -4.66 2.67 -11.24
C LEU A 208 -6.04 2.03 -11.37
N HIS A 209 -6.98 2.39 -10.49
CA HIS A 209 -8.29 1.76 -10.40
C HIS A 209 -9.31 2.34 -11.36
N GLU A 210 -9.25 3.66 -11.63
CA GLU A 210 -10.35 4.39 -12.24
C GLU A 210 -9.96 5.12 -13.54
N HIS A 211 -8.66 5.40 -13.75
CA HIS A 211 -8.19 6.10 -14.96
C HIS A 211 -7.47 5.17 -15.96
N VAL A 212 -7.24 3.92 -15.58
CA VAL A 212 -6.61 2.90 -16.43
C VAL A 212 -7.64 1.83 -16.80
N ASN A 213 -7.69 1.44 -18.07
CA ASN A 213 -8.59 0.40 -18.56
C ASN A 213 -7.81 -0.70 -19.30
N PRO A 214 -7.91 -1.99 -18.88
CA PRO A 214 -8.58 -2.45 -17.65
C PRO A 214 -7.88 -1.92 -16.40
N PRO A 215 -8.60 -1.84 -15.25
CA PRO A 215 -8.02 -1.33 -14.00
C PRO A 215 -6.83 -2.18 -13.56
N VAL A 216 -5.87 -1.56 -12.90
CA VAL A 216 -4.69 -2.25 -12.35
C VAL A 216 -4.84 -2.38 -10.84
N ILE A 217 -4.75 -3.60 -10.32
CA ILE A 217 -4.75 -3.90 -8.90
C ILE A 217 -3.30 -4.09 -8.46
N HIS A 218 -2.85 -3.29 -7.50
CA HIS A 218 -1.46 -3.28 -7.02
C HIS A 218 -1.10 -4.55 -6.24
N ARG A 219 -2.01 -5.01 -5.35
CA ARG A 219 -1.93 -6.28 -4.61
C ARG A 219 -0.91 -6.33 -3.46
N ASP A 220 0.10 -5.47 -3.44
CA ASP A 220 1.07 -5.38 -2.33
C ASP A 220 1.29 -3.92 -1.88
N LEU A 221 0.20 -3.14 -1.76
CA LEU A 221 0.29 -1.80 -1.19
C LEU A 221 0.60 -1.89 0.31
N LYS A 222 1.65 -1.17 0.72
CA LYS A 222 2.15 -1.10 2.10
C LYS A 222 3.02 0.14 2.28
N SER A 223 3.30 0.53 3.50
CA SER A 223 4.11 1.73 3.78
C SER A 223 5.53 1.67 3.22
N SER A 224 6.15 0.49 3.11
CA SER A 224 7.47 0.34 2.47
C SER A 224 7.44 0.51 0.94
N ASN A 225 6.27 0.35 0.30
CA ASN A 225 6.08 0.54 -1.14
C ASN A 225 5.54 1.94 -1.50
N ILE A 226 5.45 2.84 -0.52
CA ILE A 226 5.22 4.27 -0.72
C ILE A 226 6.56 4.97 -0.52
N LEU A 227 7.19 5.38 -1.61
CA LEU A 227 8.51 6.01 -1.60
C LEU A 227 8.40 7.53 -1.58
N LEU A 228 9.36 8.18 -0.93
CA LEU A 228 9.37 9.61 -0.70
C LEU A 228 10.54 10.28 -1.44
N ASP A 229 10.24 11.31 -2.22
CA ASP A 229 11.26 12.12 -2.87
C ASP A 229 11.98 13.07 -1.89
N LYS A 230 12.91 13.87 -2.38
CA LYS A 230 13.68 14.84 -1.58
C LYS A 230 12.80 15.88 -0.85
N ASN A 231 11.56 16.10 -1.30
CA ASN A 231 10.61 17.05 -0.74
C ASN A 231 9.48 16.35 0.04
N PHE A 232 9.61 15.05 0.30
CA PHE A 232 8.58 14.19 0.90
C PHE A 232 7.29 14.11 0.09
N HIS A 233 7.37 14.19 -1.26
CA HIS A 233 6.27 13.79 -2.13
C HIS A 233 6.26 12.28 -2.28
N ALA A 234 5.06 11.70 -2.18
CA ALA A 234 4.88 10.25 -2.17
C ALA A 234 4.61 9.70 -3.58
N LYS A 235 5.20 8.53 -3.85
CA LYS A 235 4.93 7.74 -5.05
C LYS A 235 4.74 6.27 -4.70
N VAL A 236 3.70 5.65 -5.26
CA VAL A 236 3.47 4.20 -5.14
C VAL A 236 4.47 3.46 -6.02
N SER A 237 5.06 2.41 -5.48
CA SER A 237 6.14 1.63 -6.11
C SER A 237 5.90 0.12 -5.97
N ASP A 238 6.73 -0.69 -6.64
CA ASP A 238 6.77 -2.14 -6.61
C ASP A 238 5.53 -2.83 -7.19
N PHE A 239 5.45 -2.82 -8.53
CA PHE A 239 4.35 -3.38 -9.30
C PHE A 239 4.54 -4.86 -9.67
N GLY A 240 5.54 -5.53 -9.15
CA GLY A 240 5.90 -6.92 -9.49
C GLY A 240 4.78 -7.93 -9.24
N LEU A 241 3.88 -7.65 -8.28
CA LEU A 241 2.72 -8.48 -7.97
C LEU A 241 1.41 -7.97 -8.59
N ALA A 242 1.42 -6.86 -9.32
CA ALA A 242 0.20 -6.24 -9.85
C ALA A 242 -0.53 -7.14 -10.87
N LYS A 243 -1.84 -6.95 -10.97
CA LYS A 243 -2.71 -7.68 -11.90
C LYS A 243 -3.69 -6.73 -12.56
N LEU A 244 -4.00 -7.03 -13.83
CA LEU A 244 -5.14 -6.39 -14.48
C LEU A 244 -6.43 -6.88 -13.84
N GLY A 245 -7.30 -5.96 -13.50
CA GLY A 245 -8.61 -6.24 -12.94
C GLY A 245 -9.60 -6.74 -14.00
N SER A 246 -10.82 -7.00 -13.58
CA SER A 246 -11.89 -7.39 -14.49
C SER A 246 -12.52 -6.16 -15.14
N ASP A 247 -12.78 -6.23 -16.45
CA ASP A 247 -13.53 -5.19 -17.18
C ASP A 247 -15.04 -5.19 -16.82
N LYS A 248 -15.51 -6.24 -16.10
CA LYS A 248 -16.92 -6.36 -15.70
C LYS A 248 -17.11 -5.68 -14.36
N ALA A 249 -18.17 -4.87 -14.25
CA ALA A 249 -18.56 -4.27 -12.97
C ALA A 249 -18.79 -5.37 -11.91
N GLY A 250 -18.14 -5.22 -10.74
CA GLY A 250 -18.15 -6.22 -9.68
C GLY A 250 -17.34 -7.50 -9.98
N GLY A 251 -16.61 -7.54 -11.09
CA GLY A 251 -15.79 -8.69 -11.45
C GLY A 251 -14.54 -8.80 -10.57
N HIS A 252 -14.05 -10.04 -10.40
CA HIS A 252 -12.84 -10.33 -9.64
C HIS A 252 -11.85 -11.15 -10.46
N VAL A 253 -10.58 -11.12 -10.08
CA VAL A 253 -9.52 -11.98 -10.61
C VAL A 253 -9.25 -13.09 -9.60
N SER A 254 -9.55 -14.34 -9.97
CA SER A 254 -9.21 -15.48 -9.11
C SER A 254 -7.73 -15.79 -9.22
N THR A 255 -6.99 -15.71 -8.11
CA THR A 255 -5.55 -15.93 -8.11
C THR A 255 -5.09 -16.50 -6.77
N ARG A 256 -3.86 -17.04 -6.72
CA ARG A 256 -3.26 -17.39 -5.43
C ARG A 256 -3.14 -16.13 -4.55
N VAL A 257 -3.34 -16.28 -3.25
CA VAL A 257 -3.19 -15.18 -2.32
C VAL A 257 -1.71 -14.82 -2.20
N LEU A 258 -1.38 -13.58 -2.52
CA LEU A 258 -0.06 -12.97 -2.35
C LEU A 258 -0.23 -11.59 -1.71
N GLY A 259 0.85 -11.05 -1.20
CA GLY A 259 0.88 -9.75 -0.52
C GLY A 259 1.53 -9.85 0.86
N THR A 260 1.59 -8.76 1.57
CA THR A 260 2.26 -8.64 2.86
C THR A 260 1.27 -8.83 4.00
N GLN A 261 1.63 -9.67 4.98
CA GLN A 261 0.80 -9.91 6.18
C GLN A 261 0.43 -8.60 6.88
N GLY A 262 -0.84 -8.48 7.29
CA GLY A 262 -1.39 -7.29 7.91
C GLY A 262 -2.01 -6.28 6.93
N TYR A 263 -1.69 -6.37 5.62
CA TYR A 263 -2.26 -5.53 4.57
C TYR A 263 -3.23 -6.26 3.66
N VAL A 264 -3.22 -7.60 3.66
CA VAL A 264 -4.08 -8.43 2.81
C VAL A 264 -5.52 -8.33 3.28
N ALA A 265 -6.43 -7.99 2.38
CA ALA A 265 -7.86 -7.90 2.65
C ALA A 265 -8.46 -9.27 3.04
N PRO A 266 -9.39 -9.33 4.01
CA PRO A 266 -9.89 -10.61 4.55
C PRO A 266 -10.61 -11.46 3.49
N GLU A 267 -11.43 -10.89 2.62
CA GLU A 267 -12.10 -11.62 1.54
C GLU A 267 -11.11 -12.21 0.54
N TYR A 268 -10.07 -11.46 0.21
CA TYR A 268 -9.03 -11.94 -0.69
C TYR A 268 -8.22 -13.08 -0.06
N ALA A 269 -7.86 -12.94 1.23
CA ALA A 269 -7.17 -14.00 1.98
C ALA A 269 -7.98 -15.31 2.03
N LEU A 270 -9.30 -15.22 2.17
CA LEU A 270 -10.19 -16.38 2.31
C LEU A 270 -10.57 -17.02 0.97
N THR A 271 -10.79 -16.22 -0.06
CA THR A 271 -11.40 -16.69 -1.32
C THR A 271 -10.44 -16.72 -2.50
N GLY A 272 -9.34 -15.96 -2.44
CA GLY A 272 -8.47 -15.71 -3.60
C GLY A 272 -9.10 -14.78 -4.65
N HIS A 273 -10.24 -14.14 -4.35
CA HIS A 273 -10.90 -13.18 -5.24
C HIS A 273 -10.29 -11.80 -5.05
N LEU A 274 -9.48 -11.39 -6.02
CA LEU A 274 -8.79 -10.11 -6.02
C LEU A 274 -9.62 -9.05 -6.76
N THR A 275 -9.80 -7.90 -6.13
CA THR A 275 -10.49 -6.73 -6.71
C THR A 275 -9.75 -5.44 -6.37
N THR A 276 -10.12 -4.31 -6.97
CA THR A 276 -9.61 -2.98 -6.58
C THR A 276 -9.90 -2.66 -5.11
N LYS A 277 -11.00 -3.21 -4.55
CA LYS A 277 -11.37 -3.07 -3.13
C LYS A 277 -10.37 -3.75 -2.18
N SER A 278 -9.60 -4.72 -2.67
CA SER A 278 -8.51 -5.33 -1.89
C SER A 278 -7.36 -4.33 -1.65
N ASP A 279 -7.02 -3.49 -2.65
CA ASP A 279 -6.06 -2.40 -2.48
C ASP A 279 -6.60 -1.28 -1.58
N VAL A 280 -7.91 -1.00 -1.63
CA VAL A 280 -8.55 -0.03 -0.73
C VAL A 280 -8.39 -0.43 0.73
N TYR A 281 -8.53 -1.73 1.04
CA TYR A 281 -8.25 -2.25 2.38
C TYR A 281 -6.79 -2.02 2.79
N SER A 282 -5.85 -2.39 1.92
CA SER A 282 -4.41 -2.18 2.16
C SER A 282 -4.08 -0.69 2.38
N TYR A 283 -4.71 0.20 1.62
CA TYR A 283 -4.60 1.64 1.81
C TYR A 283 -5.17 2.10 3.16
N GLY A 284 -6.29 1.54 3.57
CA GLY A 284 -6.85 1.79 4.92
C GLY A 284 -5.87 1.43 6.04
N VAL A 285 -5.12 0.32 5.88
CA VAL A 285 -4.05 -0.05 6.82
C VAL A 285 -2.94 1.00 6.83
N VAL A 286 -2.52 1.50 5.66
CA VAL A 286 -1.53 2.59 5.58
C VAL A 286 -2.03 3.87 6.27
N LEU A 287 -3.32 4.21 6.14
CA LEU A 287 -3.89 5.33 6.91
C LEU A 287 -3.80 5.11 8.42
N LEU A 288 -4.03 3.89 8.89
CA LEU A 288 -3.86 3.54 10.30
C LEU A 288 -2.40 3.66 10.75
N GLU A 289 -1.43 3.27 9.92
CA GLU A 289 -0.01 3.47 10.20
C GLU A 289 0.33 4.97 10.33
N LEU A 290 -0.20 5.81 9.42
CA LEU A 290 0.01 7.27 9.45
C LEU A 290 -0.61 7.94 10.68
N LEU A 291 -1.76 7.45 11.16
CA LEU A 291 -2.42 7.94 12.37
C LEU A 291 -1.67 7.53 13.64
N THR A 292 -1.28 6.26 13.73
CA THR A 292 -0.89 5.61 15.00
C THR A 292 0.61 5.46 15.19
N GLY A 293 1.40 5.52 14.11
CA GLY A 293 2.82 5.16 14.15
C GLY A 293 3.04 3.69 14.56
N ARG A 294 2.06 2.79 14.38
CA ARG A 294 2.16 1.36 14.75
C ARG A 294 2.26 0.49 13.52
N VAL A 295 3.13 -0.53 13.59
CA VAL A 295 3.24 -1.57 12.56
C VAL A 295 1.93 -2.37 12.44
N PRO A 296 1.58 -2.87 11.25
CA PRO A 296 0.31 -3.61 11.03
C PRO A 296 0.19 -4.89 11.85
N VAL A 297 1.30 -5.58 12.11
CA VAL A 297 1.36 -6.79 12.94
C VAL A 297 2.54 -6.70 13.89
N ASP A 298 2.28 -6.78 15.19
CA ASP A 298 3.28 -6.79 16.26
C ASP A 298 2.93 -7.87 17.29
N MET A 299 3.53 -9.05 17.15
CA MET A 299 3.29 -10.20 18.02
C MET A 299 3.84 -10.05 19.45
N LYS A 300 4.57 -8.96 19.74
CA LYS A 300 5.09 -8.66 21.09
C LYS A 300 4.09 -7.93 21.97
N ARG A 301 2.97 -7.48 21.41
CA ARG A 301 1.92 -6.76 22.14
C ARG A 301 0.98 -7.70 22.87
N SER A 302 0.22 -7.13 23.78
CA SER A 302 -0.80 -7.86 24.57
C SER A 302 -1.83 -8.56 23.65
N PRO A 303 -2.43 -9.66 24.11
CA PRO A 303 -3.50 -10.33 23.37
C PRO A 303 -4.60 -9.34 22.95
N GLY A 304 -4.99 -9.38 21.67
CA GLY A 304 -5.96 -8.46 21.07
C GLY A 304 -5.37 -7.13 20.54
N GLU A 305 -4.10 -6.82 20.81
CA GLU A 305 -3.44 -5.60 20.32
C GLU A 305 -2.39 -5.84 19.22
N GLY A 306 -2.11 -7.10 18.92
CA GLY A 306 -1.06 -7.49 17.98
C GLY A 306 -1.37 -7.18 16.51
N VAL A 307 -2.66 -7.02 16.14
CA VAL A 307 -3.08 -6.67 14.79
C VAL A 307 -3.66 -5.26 14.78
N LEU A 308 -3.05 -4.38 14.01
CA LEU A 308 -3.37 -2.95 13.99
C LEU A 308 -4.86 -2.69 13.69
N VAL A 309 -5.42 -3.32 12.66
CA VAL A 309 -6.83 -3.12 12.26
C VAL A 309 -7.78 -3.51 13.39
N SER A 310 -7.61 -4.71 13.97
CA SER A 310 -8.47 -5.19 15.05
C SER A 310 -8.39 -4.33 16.30
N TRP A 311 -7.21 -3.78 16.60
CA TRP A 311 -7.00 -2.89 17.74
C TRP A 311 -7.55 -1.48 17.49
N ALA A 312 -7.37 -0.93 16.28
CA ALA A 312 -7.76 0.45 15.97
C ALA A 312 -9.26 0.59 15.68
N LEU A 313 -9.87 -0.33 14.93
CA LEU A 313 -11.23 -0.18 14.41
C LEU A 313 -12.28 0.16 15.48
N PRO A 314 -12.32 -0.49 16.66
CA PRO A 314 -13.25 -0.11 17.73
C PRO A 314 -13.03 1.29 18.30
N ARG A 315 -11.80 1.83 18.15
CA ARG A 315 -11.41 3.17 18.64
C ARG A 315 -11.66 4.27 17.62
N LEU A 316 -11.65 3.94 16.32
CA LEU A 316 -11.91 4.90 15.24
C LEU A 316 -13.35 5.42 15.21
N THR A 317 -14.29 4.64 15.72
CA THR A 317 -15.73 4.97 15.76
C THR A 317 -16.12 5.79 16.98
N ASP A 318 -15.22 5.92 17.95
CA ASP A 318 -15.42 6.64 19.21
C ASP A 318 -14.52 7.89 19.25
N ARG A 319 -15.14 9.06 19.28
CA ARG A 319 -14.44 10.36 19.26
C ARG A 319 -13.46 10.56 20.42
N GLU A 320 -13.77 10.01 21.58
CA GLU A 320 -12.92 10.12 22.77
C GLU A 320 -11.71 9.18 22.66
N LYS A 321 -11.92 8.00 22.12
CA LYS A 321 -10.87 6.99 21.97
C LYS A 321 -9.94 7.19 20.77
N VAL A 322 -10.39 7.95 19.76
CA VAL A 322 -9.53 8.30 18.61
C VAL A 322 -8.25 9.01 19.04
N VAL A 323 -8.30 9.81 20.13
CA VAL A 323 -7.11 10.48 20.67
C VAL A 323 -6.07 9.50 21.19
N GLU A 324 -6.53 8.38 21.79
CA GLU A 324 -5.67 7.37 22.40
C GLU A 324 -4.82 6.62 21.39
N ILE A 325 -5.27 6.59 20.13
CA ILE A 325 -4.56 5.85 19.06
C ILE A 325 -3.53 6.69 18.32
N MET A 326 -3.52 8.01 18.52
CA MET A 326 -2.62 8.92 17.79
C MET A 326 -1.15 8.65 18.11
N ASP A 327 -0.32 8.75 17.07
CA ASP A 327 1.12 8.58 17.20
C ASP A 327 1.69 9.60 18.21
N PRO A 328 2.31 9.14 19.31
CA PRO A 328 2.95 10.03 20.27
C PRO A 328 4.04 10.92 19.64
N ALA A 329 4.64 10.49 18.53
CA ALA A 329 5.66 11.26 17.82
C ALA A 329 5.13 12.56 17.21
N LEU A 330 3.81 12.73 17.08
CA LEU A 330 3.14 13.96 16.64
C LEU A 330 3.02 15.01 17.75
N GLU A 331 3.27 14.63 19.02
CA GLU A 331 3.29 15.52 20.18
C GLU A 331 2.03 16.41 20.30
N GLY A 332 0.88 15.91 19.85
CA GLY A 332 -0.39 16.65 19.83
C GLY A 332 -0.48 17.73 18.74
N GLN A 333 0.50 17.85 17.87
CA GLN A 333 0.53 18.86 16.79
C GLN A 333 -0.35 18.45 15.59
N TYR A 334 -1.66 18.35 15.83
CA TYR A 334 -2.66 18.02 14.82
C TYR A 334 -4.02 18.65 15.15
N SER A 335 -4.87 18.78 14.14
CA SER A 335 -6.26 19.20 14.32
C SER A 335 -7.14 18.00 14.62
N MET A 336 -7.84 17.97 15.76
CA MET A 336 -8.79 16.89 16.09
C MET A 336 -9.88 16.72 15.04
N LYS A 337 -10.32 17.81 14.42
CA LYS A 337 -11.30 17.76 13.33
C LYS A 337 -10.77 16.96 12.14
N GLU A 338 -9.51 17.17 11.76
CA GLU A 338 -8.85 16.47 10.67
C GLU A 338 -8.60 15.00 11.03
N VAL A 339 -8.13 14.74 12.25
CA VAL A 339 -7.91 13.37 12.76
C VAL A 339 -9.19 12.54 12.68
N ILE A 340 -10.33 13.09 13.17
CA ILE A 340 -11.62 12.40 13.12
C ILE A 340 -12.03 12.09 11.67
N GLN A 341 -11.79 13.00 10.74
CA GLN A 341 -12.11 12.79 9.32
C GLN A 341 -11.23 11.70 8.70
N VAL A 342 -9.91 11.71 8.96
CA VAL A 342 -9.00 10.66 8.48
C VAL A 342 -9.32 9.31 9.12
N ALA A 343 -9.66 9.29 10.41
CA ALA A 343 -10.07 8.09 11.13
C ALA A 343 -11.34 7.46 10.51
N ALA A 344 -12.32 8.29 10.15
CA ALA A 344 -13.54 7.83 9.47
C ALA A 344 -13.22 7.23 8.08
N ILE A 345 -12.34 7.88 7.30
CA ILE A 345 -11.91 7.35 5.99
C ILE A 345 -11.19 6.00 6.19
N ALA A 346 -10.27 5.91 7.15
CA ALA A 346 -9.57 4.67 7.44
C ALA A 346 -10.53 3.55 7.85
N ALA A 347 -11.50 3.84 8.72
CA ALA A 347 -12.53 2.88 9.15
C ALA A 347 -13.37 2.35 7.98
N MET A 348 -13.74 3.21 7.03
CA MET A 348 -14.46 2.79 5.82
C MET A 348 -13.59 1.94 4.90
N CYS A 349 -12.30 2.26 4.74
CA CYS A 349 -11.40 1.51 3.89
C CYS A 349 -11.13 0.09 4.42
N VAL A 350 -11.06 -0.10 5.75
CA VAL A 350 -10.77 -1.41 6.37
C VAL A 350 -12.03 -2.23 6.70
N GLN A 351 -13.20 -1.89 6.14
CA GLN A 351 -14.40 -2.72 6.31
C GLN A 351 -14.15 -4.16 5.88
N PRO A 352 -14.65 -5.16 6.65
CA PRO A 352 -14.50 -6.57 6.29
C PRO A 352 -15.07 -6.89 4.91
N GLU A 353 -16.29 -6.44 4.63
CA GLU A 353 -16.97 -6.61 3.35
C GLU A 353 -16.45 -5.60 2.33
N ALA A 354 -15.97 -6.12 1.20
CA ALA A 354 -15.37 -5.31 0.13
C ALA A 354 -16.33 -4.24 -0.45
N ASP A 355 -17.62 -4.57 -0.56
CA ASP A 355 -18.63 -3.69 -1.17
C ASP A 355 -18.90 -2.42 -0.34
N TYR A 356 -18.66 -2.46 0.97
CA TYR A 356 -18.81 -1.29 1.84
C TYR A 356 -17.60 -0.35 1.82
N ARG A 357 -16.48 -0.77 1.24
CA ARG A 357 -15.31 0.10 1.09
C ARG A 357 -15.57 1.13 -0.02
N PRO A 358 -15.10 2.38 0.16
CA PRO A 358 -15.27 3.44 -0.85
C PRO A 358 -14.50 3.13 -2.14
N LEU A 359 -14.77 3.90 -3.21
CA LEU A 359 -13.86 4.02 -4.34
C LEU A 359 -12.66 4.89 -3.96
N MET A 360 -11.53 4.75 -4.67
CA MET A 360 -10.38 5.61 -4.39
C MET A 360 -10.64 7.08 -4.74
N ALA A 361 -11.48 7.38 -5.73
CA ALA A 361 -11.93 8.74 -6.02
C ALA A 361 -12.66 9.37 -4.83
N ASP A 362 -13.53 8.62 -4.14
CA ASP A 362 -14.24 9.11 -2.95
C ASP A 362 -13.26 9.43 -1.80
N VAL A 363 -12.24 8.56 -1.63
CA VAL A 363 -11.17 8.76 -0.66
C VAL A 363 -10.37 10.02 -0.98
N VAL A 364 -9.97 10.21 -2.24
CA VAL A 364 -9.25 11.41 -2.70
C VAL A 364 -10.07 12.67 -2.46
N GLN A 365 -11.36 12.68 -2.84
CA GLN A 365 -12.27 13.80 -2.62
C GLN A 365 -12.40 14.16 -1.12
N SER A 366 -12.40 13.17 -0.25
CA SER A 366 -12.47 13.35 1.20
C SER A 366 -11.17 13.91 1.80
N LEU A 367 -10.00 13.56 1.24
CA LEU A 367 -8.68 14.02 1.73
C LEU A 367 -8.26 15.40 1.19
N VAL A 368 -8.70 15.77 -0.02
CA VAL A 368 -8.32 17.05 -0.66
C VAL A 368 -8.60 18.28 0.21
N PRO A 369 -9.78 18.43 0.84
CA PRO A 369 -10.04 19.58 1.70
C PRO A 369 -9.09 19.67 2.90
N LEU A 370 -8.70 18.52 3.49
CA LEU A 370 -7.82 18.46 4.67
C LEU A 370 -6.43 18.99 4.32
N VAL A 371 -5.90 18.62 3.15
CA VAL A 371 -4.58 19.08 2.71
C VAL A 371 -4.61 20.57 2.28
N LYS A 372 -5.70 21.05 1.67
CA LYS A 372 -5.84 22.46 1.25
C LYS A 372 -5.93 23.43 2.43
N GLN A 373 -6.60 23.05 3.51
CA GLN A 373 -6.73 23.88 4.70
C GLN A 373 -5.38 24.16 5.39
N LEU A 374 -4.39 23.32 5.17
CA LEU A 374 -3.03 23.45 5.70
C LEU A 374 -2.11 24.36 4.88
N GLN A 375 -2.53 24.82 3.70
CA GLN A 375 -1.79 25.82 2.96
C GLN A 375 -2.05 27.21 3.57
N PRO A 376 -1.01 28.02 3.87
CA PRO A 376 -1.23 29.37 4.34
C PRO A 376 -2.05 30.12 3.27
N THR A 377 -3.23 30.60 3.64
CA THR A 377 -4.00 31.52 2.80
C THR A 377 -3.17 32.77 2.65
N VAL A 378 -2.52 32.95 1.50
CA VAL A 378 -2.00 34.25 1.08
C VAL A 378 -3.24 35.11 0.91
N LYS A 379 -3.56 35.93 1.93
CA LYS A 379 -4.57 36.98 1.77
C LYS A 379 -4.08 37.86 0.62
N PRO A 380 -4.90 38.10 -0.44
CA PRO A 380 -4.54 39.11 -1.41
C PRO A 380 -4.37 40.40 -0.65
N GLY A 381 -3.17 40.99 -0.74
CA GLY A 381 -2.83 42.22 -0.06
C GLY A 381 -3.88 43.25 -0.35
N SER A 382 -4.43 43.85 0.70
CA SER A 382 -5.24 45.07 0.62
C SER A 382 -4.40 46.11 -0.15
N SER A 383 -4.87 46.42 -1.36
CA SER A 383 -4.34 47.55 -2.13
C SER A 383 -4.49 48.79 -1.28
N SER A 384 -3.39 49.23 -0.66
CA SER A 384 -3.29 50.57 -0.07
C SER A 384 -3.49 51.57 -1.22
N SER A 385 -4.63 52.25 -1.23
CA SER A 385 -4.89 53.38 -2.06
C SER A 385 -3.83 54.46 -1.77
N PHE A 386 -2.91 54.61 -2.71
CA PHE A 386 -2.03 55.79 -2.69
C PHE A 386 -2.87 57.02 -3.02
N HIS A 387 -3.12 57.85 -2.00
CA HIS A 387 -3.58 59.22 -2.17
C HIS A 387 -2.49 60.00 -2.90
N THR A 388 -2.78 60.34 -4.14
CA THR A 388 -1.98 61.28 -4.95
C THR A 388 -2.19 62.69 -4.39
N THR A 389 -1.25 63.16 -3.61
CA THR A 389 -1.15 64.62 -3.26
C THR A 389 -0.65 65.37 -4.47
N GLN A 390 -1.51 66.20 -5.05
CA GLN A 390 -1.14 67.17 -6.10
C GLN A 390 -0.18 68.20 -5.50
N SER A 391 1.00 68.31 -6.05
CA SER A 391 1.91 69.41 -5.83
C SER A 391 1.56 70.58 -6.80
N PRO A 392 1.56 71.83 -6.35
CA PRO A 392 1.27 72.98 -7.22
C PRO A 392 2.44 73.30 -8.14
N SER A 393 2.11 73.66 -9.39
CA SER A 393 3.04 74.07 -10.45
C SER A 393 3.71 75.41 -10.12
N PRO A 394 5.02 75.61 -10.39
CA PRO A 394 5.63 76.94 -10.30
C PRO A 394 5.37 77.72 -11.58
N HIS A 395 5.05 79.03 -11.38
CA HIS A 395 4.84 80.10 -12.36
C HIS A 395 6.03 80.24 -13.30
N ALA A 396 5.71 80.45 -14.58
CA ALA A 396 6.61 80.92 -15.61
C ALA A 396 7.00 82.35 -15.34
N THR A 397 8.32 82.66 -15.31
CA THR A 397 8.87 84.00 -15.36
C THR A 397 9.46 84.25 -16.70
N GLN A 398 8.98 85.28 -17.36
CA GLN A 398 9.45 85.79 -18.62
C GLN A 398 10.85 86.39 -18.49
N SER A 399 11.70 86.15 -19.48
CA SER A 399 12.97 86.83 -19.66
C SER A 399 12.78 88.06 -20.55
N PRO A 400 13.40 89.25 -20.29
CA PRO A 400 13.43 90.32 -21.23
C PRO A 400 14.64 90.21 -22.16
N LYS A 401 14.45 90.72 -23.40
CA LYS A 401 15.45 90.90 -24.43
C LYS A 401 16.45 92.01 -24.08
N ALA A 402 17.71 91.79 -24.34
CA ALA A 402 18.64 92.71 -25.02
C ALA A 402 19.76 91.86 -25.59
#